data_415a74723122188d0a2dd9d1d6498a02
#
_entry.id   415a74723122188d0a2dd9d1d6498a02
#
_cell.length_a   1.000
_cell.length_b   1.000
_cell.length_c   1.000
_cell.angle_alpha   90.00
_cell.angle_beta   90.00
_cell.angle_gamma   90.00
#
_symmetry.space_group_name_H-M   'P 1'
#
loop_
_entity.id
_entity.type
_entity.pdbx_description
1 polymer ?
#
loop_
_entity_poly.entity_id
_entity_poly.type
_entity_poly.pdbx_seq_one_letter_code
_entity_poly.pdbx_strand_id
1 'polypeptide(L)'
;MLLCSLVFSTFIIEKQPPQVLKTQTKFAATVRLLVGGKLNVHMNPPQVKAVIVGEQQAKALLKNESTHNESSGEILNNNCVMEYHQATCTLSAHFRNMSLKRIKRSDRRGAESVTEEKFTILFESQFSIGGNELVFHVKTLSLPVVVIVHGSQDNNATATVLWDNAFAEPVR
;
A
#
# COMPACT_ATOMS: atom_id res chain seq x y z
N MET A 1 -16.07 13.12 -14.17
CA MET A 1 -15.13 13.79 -13.26
C MET A 1 -15.44 13.54 -11.79
N LEU A 2 -16.65 13.80 -11.31
CA LEU A 2 -17.04 13.50 -9.93
C LEU A 2 -16.96 12.00 -9.61
N LEU A 3 -17.31 11.13 -10.54
CA LEU A 3 -17.25 9.68 -10.34
C LEU A 3 -15.82 9.18 -10.10
N CYS A 4 -14.85 9.68 -10.87
CA CYS A 4 -13.45 9.31 -10.69
C CYS A 4 -12.93 9.71 -9.31
N SER A 5 -13.21 10.95 -8.88
CA SER A 5 -12.81 11.43 -7.57
C SER A 5 -13.45 10.61 -6.44
N LEU A 6 -14.74 10.27 -6.58
CA LEU A 6 -15.45 9.44 -5.61
C LEU A 6 -14.84 8.04 -5.51
N VAL A 7 -14.51 7.43 -6.64
CA VAL A 7 -13.90 6.08 -6.66
C VAL A 7 -12.53 6.10 -6.00
N PHE A 8 -11.68 7.07 -6.30
CA PHE A 8 -10.37 7.20 -5.70
C PHE A 8 -10.42 7.42 -4.19
N SER A 9 -11.35 8.25 -3.72
CA SER A 9 -11.49 8.55 -2.29
C SER A 9 -12.06 7.39 -1.48
N THR A 10 -12.63 6.37 -2.14
CA THR A 10 -13.24 5.21 -1.48
C THR A 10 -12.38 3.95 -1.51
N PHE A 11 -11.20 4.02 -2.13
CA PHE A 11 -10.21 2.95 -2.10
C PHE A 11 -9.27 3.19 -0.91
N ILE A 12 -9.49 2.44 0.17
CA ILE A 12 -8.84 2.69 1.45
C ILE A 12 -8.12 1.45 1.97
N ILE A 13 -7.14 1.66 2.83
CA ILE A 13 -6.50 0.59 3.59
C ILE A 13 -7.23 0.47 4.92
N GLU A 14 -7.99 -0.61 5.09
CA GLU A 14 -8.73 -0.88 6.33
C GLU A 14 -7.79 -1.36 7.43
N LYS A 15 -6.85 -2.23 7.08
CA LYS A 15 -5.83 -2.72 8.00
C LYS A 15 -4.46 -2.41 7.43
N GLN A 16 -3.74 -1.52 8.08
CA GLN A 16 -2.40 -1.12 7.68
C GLN A 16 -1.41 -2.28 7.86
N PRO A 17 -0.42 -2.43 6.95
CA PRO A 17 0.69 -3.31 7.22
C PRO A 17 1.49 -2.82 8.42
N PRO A 18 2.27 -3.70 9.08
CA PRO A 18 3.13 -3.26 10.18
C PRO A 18 4.11 -2.16 9.72
N GLN A 19 4.33 -1.17 10.55
CA GLN A 19 5.26 -0.07 10.24
C GLN A 19 6.73 -0.48 10.39
N VAL A 20 7.01 -1.61 11.00
CA VAL A 20 8.33 -2.24 11.01
C VAL A 20 8.20 -3.58 10.29
N LEU A 21 8.83 -3.70 9.13
CA LEU A 21 8.81 -4.91 8.32
C LEU A 21 10.17 -5.59 8.36
N LYS A 22 10.18 -6.84 8.80
CA LYS A 22 11.37 -7.67 8.71
C LYS A 22 11.33 -8.49 7.42
N THR A 23 12.44 -8.50 6.68
CA THR A 23 12.52 -9.30 5.46
C THR A 23 12.29 -10.79 5.77
N GLN A 24 11.62 -11.47 4.84
CA GLN A 24 11.29 -12.90 4.92
C GLN A 24 10.36 -13.27 6.07
N THR A 25 9.68 -12.31 6.64
CA THR A 25 8.63 -12.52 7.63
C THR A 25 7.27 -12.19 7.03
N LYS A 26 6.27 -13.00 7.33
CA LYS A 26 4.91 -12.80 6.83
C LYS A 26 4.24 -11.62 7.52
N PHE A 27 3.50 -10.83 6.74
CA PHE A 27 2.66 -9.77 7.26
C PHE A 27 1.34 -9.71 6.50
N ALA A 28 0.38 -9.01 7.06
CA ALA A 28 -0.96 -8.90 6.52
C ALA A 28 -1.37 -7.44 6.34
N ALA A 29 -2.25 -7.21 5.38
CA ALA A 29 -2.91 -5.93 5.17
C ALA A 29 -4.28 -6.18 4.54
N THR A 30 -5.21 -5.24 4.72
CA THR A 30 -6.53 -5.31 4.12
C THR A 30 -6.86 -4.00 3.44
N VAL A 31 -7.30 -4.08 2.19
CA VAL A 31 -7.69 -2.95 1.36
C VAL A 31 -9.16 -3.09 1.03
N ARG A 32 -9.90 -1.99 1.02
CA ARG A 32 -11.34 -1.98 0.77
C ARG A 32 -11.73 -0.94 -0.27
N LEU A 33 -12.62 -1.32 -1.16
CA LEU A 33 -13.27 -0.43 -2.11
C LEU A 33 -14.73 -0.25 -1.69
N LEU A 34 -15.08 0.93 -1.20
CA LEU A 34 -16.37 1.19 -0.58
C LEU A 34 -17.55 1.31 -1.56
N VAL A 35 -17.28 1.62 -2.82
CA VAL A 35 -18.32 1.81 -3.84
C VAL A 35 -18.45 0.64 -4.81
N GLY A 36 -17.71 -0.43 -4.59
CA GLY A 36 -17.66 -1.56 -5.53
C GLY A 36 -19.00 -2.20 -5.82
N GLY A 37 -19.86 -2.33 -4.82
CA GLY A 37 -21.21 -2.90 -4.99
C GLY A 37 -22.14 -2.06 -5.86
N LYS A 38 -22.04 -0.73 -5.74
CA LYS A 38 -22.85 0.21 -6.52
C LYS A 38 -22.43 0.28 -7.99
N LEU A 39 -21.19 -0.06 -8.29
CA LEU A 39 -20.62 -0.01 -9.63
C LEU A 39 -20.71 -1.35 -10.37
N ASN A 40 -21.36 -2.35 -9.78
CA ASN A 40 -21.48 -3.72 -10.32
C ASN A 40 -20.12 -4.39 -10.62
N VAL A 41 -19.07 -3.97 -9.93
CA VAL A 41 -17.72 -4.52 -10.09
C VAL A 41 -17.62 -5.92 -9.48
N HIS A 42 -18.57 -6.29 -8.62
CA HIS A 42 -18.61 -7.59 -7.94
C HIS A 42 -18.77 -8.79 -8.88
N MET A 43 -19.28 -8.58 -10.10
CA MET A 43 -19.42 -9.64 -11.12
C MET A 43 -18.06 -10.09 -11.65
N ASN A 44 -17.11 -9.18 -11.78
CA ASN A 44 -15.71 -9.44 -12.13
C ASN A 44 -14.83 -8.71 -11.13
N PRO A 45 -14.60 -9.30 -9.95
CA PRO A 45 -13.87 -8.59 -8.90
C PRO A 45 -12.45 -8.26 -9.34
N PRO A 46 -12.00 -7.02 -9.12
CA PRO A 46 -10.66 -6.60 -9.52
C PRO A 46 -9.58 -7.22 -8.64
N GLN A 47 -8.39 -7.30 -9.19
CA GLN A 47 -7.22 -7.79 -8.49
C GLN A 47 -6.42 -6.61 -7.96
N VAL A 48 -6.01 -6.66 -6.70
CA VAL A 48 -5.16 -5.67 -6.06
C VAL A 48 -3.73 -6.17 -6.03
N LYS A 49 -2.81 -5.31 -6.43
CA LYS A 49 -1.37 -5.57 -6.39
C LYS A 49 -0.70 -4.66 -5.38
N ALA A 50 0.16 -5.21 -4.54
CA ALA A 50 0.96 -4.47 -3.58
C ALA A 50 2.42 -4.39 -4.05
N VAL A 51 2.98 -3.19 -4.04
CA VAL A 51 4.39 -2.96 -4.34
C VAL A 51 5.00 -2.05 -3.29
N ILE A 52 6.28 -2.23 -2.99
CA ILE A 52 6.99 -1.35 -2.06
C ILE A 52 7.73 -0.28 -2.84
N VAL A 53 7.58 0.95 -2.42
CA VAL A 53 8.20 2.13 -3.05
C VAL A 53 8.97 2.95 -2.02
N GLY A 54 9.99 3.66 -2.48
CA GLY A 54 10.76 4.56 -1.62
C GLY A 54 10.00 5.84 -1.28
N GLU A 55 10.48 6.57 -0.31
CA GLU A 55 9.86 7.81 0.16
C GLU A 55 9.70 8.85 -0.95
N GLN A 56 10.71 9.04 -1.78
CA GLN A 56 10.65 10.03 -2.86
C GLN A 56 9.60 9.67 -3.91
N GLN A 57 9.52 8.39 -4.28
CA GLN A 57 8.51 7.92 -5.22
C GLN A 57 7.11 8.05 -4.63
N ALA A 58 6.93 7.77 -3.35
CA ALA A 58 5.65 7.93 -2.67
C ALA A 58 5.20 9.39 -2.68
N LYS A 59 6.12 10.33 -2.42
CA LYS A 59 5.83 11.77 -2.49
C LYS A 59 5.44 12.22 -3.89
N ALA A 60 6.10 11.71 -4.92
CA ALA A 60 5.77 12.00 -6.31
C ALA A 60 4.38 11.45 -6.67
N LEU A 61 4.03 10.27 -6.23
CA LEU A 61 2.71 9.68 -6.44
C LEU A 61 1.59 10.50 -5.77
N LEU A 62 1.84 11.03 -4.58
CA LEU A 62 0.88 11.91 -3.89
C LEU A 62 0.64 13.22 -4.64
N LYS A 63 1.63 13.70 -5.40
CA LYS A 63 1.52 14.91 -6.22
C LYS A 63 0.99 14.62 -7.63
N ASN A 64 0.59 13.40 -7.92
CA ASN A 64 0.17 12.95 -9.25
C ASN A 64 1.23 13.17 -10.34
N GLU A 65 2.51 13.20 -9.95
CA GLU A 65 3.60 13.24 -10.90
C GLU A 65 3.79 11.86 -11.53
N SER A 66 3.96 11.83 -12.85
CA SER A 66 4.25 10.58 -13.55
C SER A 66 5.69 10.18 -13.27
N THR A 67 5.86 9.24 -12.36
CA THR A 67 7.15 8.62 -12.11
C THR A 67 7.19 7.24 -12.76
N HIS A 68 8.37 6.81 -13.18
CA HIS A 68 8.56 5.43 -13.54
C HIS A 68 8.24 4.55 -12.33
N ASN A 69 7.33 3.60 -12.51
CA ASN A 69 6.90 2.70 -11.46
C ASN A 69 8.00 1.68 -11.13
N GLU A 70 9.10 2.17 -10.59
CA GLU A 70 10.15 1.29 -10.10
C GLU A 70 9.84 0.90 -8.65
N SER A 71 9.63 -0.40 -8.45
CA SER A 71 9.50 -0.90 -7.09
C SER A 71 10.86 -0.91 -6.39
N SER A 72 10.88 -0.56 -5.11
CA SER A 72 12.09 -0.57 -4.29
C SER A 72 12.40 -1.96 -3.71
N GLY A 73 11.61 -2.97 -4.04
CA GLY A 73 11.82 -4.32 -3.54
C GLY A 73 10.85 -5.31 -4.14
N GLU A 74 10.94 -6.54 -3.68
CA GLU A 74 10.09 -7.65 -4.13
C GLU A 74 9.28 -8.19 -2.97
N ILE A 75 7.95 -8.12 -3.10
CA ILE A 75 7.00 -8.67 -2.14
C ILE A 75 6.43 -9.97 -2.72
N LEU A 76 6.49 -11.04 -1.96
CA LEU A 76 5.87 -12.32 -2.30
C LEU A 76 4.40 -12.30 -1.90
N ASN A 77 3.57 -13.02 -2.66
CA ASN A 77 2.10 -13.10 -2.45
C ASN A 77 1.44 -11.73 -2.44
N ASN A 78 1.87 -10.86 -3.35
CA ASN A 78 1.46 -9.46 -3.41
C ASN A 78 0.25 -9.21 -4.31
N ASN A 79 -0.44 -10.24 -4.76
CA ASN A 79 -1.67 -10.13 -5.53
C ASN A 79 -2.82 -10.76 -4.76
N CYS A 80 -3.97 -10.08 -4.74
CA CYS A 80 -5.16 -10.58 -4.08
C CYS A 80 -6.39 -10.13 -4.86
N VAL A 81 -7.31 -11.05 -5.12
CA VAL A 81 -8.60 -10.72 -5.73
C VAL A 81 -9.53 -10.19 -4.65
N MET A 82 -10.26 -9.12 -4.96
CA MET A 82 -11.24 -8.57 -4.04
C MET A 82 -12.43 -9.52 -3.88
N GLU A 83 -12.94 -9.60 -2.65
CA GLU A 83 -14.16 -10.33 -2.30
C GLU A 83 -15.30 -9.34 -2.04
N TYR A 84 -16.47 -9.66 -2.59
CA TYR A 84 -17.67 -8.83 -2.38
C TYR A 84 -18.35 -9.22 -1.07
N HIS A 85 -18.62 -8.21 -0.24
CA HIS A 85 -19.36 -8.34 1.01
C HIS A 85 -20.76 -7.76 0.83
N GLN A 86 -21.75 -8.63 0.72
CA GLN A 86 -23.13 -8.23 0.47
C GLN A 86 -23.71 -7.37 1.59
N ALA A 87 -23.38 -7.65 2.84
CA ALA A 87 -23.91 -6.93 3.99
C ALA A 87 -23.52 -5.45 3.99
N THR A 88 -22.33 -5.12 3.52
CA THR A 88 -21.79 -3.73 3.49
C THR A 88 -21.76 -3.16 2.08
N CYS A 89 -22.09 -3.94 1.06
CA CYS A 89 -21.99 -3.56 -0.35
C CYS A 89 -20.59 -3.06 -0.72
N THR A 90 -19.56 -3.69 -0.20
CA THR A 90 -18.16 -3.31 -0.42
C THR A 90 -17.33 -4.48 -0.93
N LEU A 91 -16.20 -4.17 -1.56
CA LEU A 91 -15.19 -5.13 -1.97
C LEU A 91 -13.97 -4.99 -1.08
N SER A 92 -13.38 -6.10 -0.67
CA SER A 92 -12.14 -6.09 0.13
C SER A 92 -11.15 -7.15 -0.34
N ALA A 93 -9.87 -6.82 -0.24
CA ALA A 93 -8.76 -7.72 -0.51
C ALA A 93 -7.99 -7.94 0.79
N HIS A 94 -7.92 -9.20 1.21
CA HIS A 94 -7.23 -9.61 2.43
C HIS A 94 -5.89 -10.24 2.07
N PHE A 95 -4.82 -9.48 2.19
CA PHE A 95 -3.46 -9.99 2.03
C PHE A 95 -3.04 -10.62 3.36
N ARG A 96 -2.94 -11.93 3.41
CA ARG A 96 -2.66 -12.68 4.65
C ARG A 96 -1.22 -13.14 4.79
N ASN A 97 -0.55 -13.38 3.67
CA ASN A 97 0.74 -14.05 3.64
C ASN A 97 1.77 -13.30 2.80
N MET A 98 1.68 -11.97 2.76
CA MET A 98 2.73 -11.19 2.10
C MET A 98 4.04 -11.31 2.86
N SER A 99 5.13 -11.36 2.14
CA SER A 99 6.46 -11.27 2.74
C SER A 99 7.39 -10.49 1.83
N LEU A 100 8.21 -9.65 2.42
CA LEU A 100 9.21 -8.89 1.70
C LEU A 100 10.44 -9.78 1.47
N LYS A 101 10.68 -10.16 0.22
CA LYS A 101 11.80 -11.03 -0.14
C LYS A 101 13.13 -10.26 -0.12
N ARG A 102 13.12 -9.07 -0.68
CA ARG A 102 14.30 -8.21 -0.74
C ARG A 102 13.89 -6.75 -0.87
N ILE A 103 14.79 -5.87 -0.47
CA ILE A 103 14.64 -4.43 -0.55
C ILE A 103 15.87 -3.82 -1.20
N LYS A 104 15.63 -2.86 -2.09
CA LYS A 104 16.68 -2.05 -2.69
C LYS A 104 16.73 -0.72 -1.94
N ARG A 105 17.81 -0.47 -1.24
CA ARG A 105 17.99 0.77 -0.51
C ARG A 105 18.59 1.84 -1.41
N SER A 106 18.31 3.10 -1.08
CA SER A 106 18.94 4.21 -1.77
C SER A 106 20.44 4.25 -1.48
N ASP A 107 21.23 4.65 -2.48
CA ASP A 107 22.70 4.79 -2.36
C ASP A 107 23.09 6.04 -1.57
N ARG A 108 22.40 6.31 -0.48
CA ARG A 108 22.79 7.41 0.39
C ARG A 108 24.07 7.05 1.14
N ARG A 109 25.16 7.65 0.71
CA ARG A 109 26.40 7.59 1.43
C ARG A 109 26.29 8.52 2.64
N GLY A 110 26.16 7.98 3.80
CA GLY A 110 26.10 8.77 5.01
C GLY A 110 25.73 7.93 6.21
N ALA A 111 25.72 8.59 7.36
CA ALA A 111 25.45 7.99 8.65
C ALA A 111 23.96 7.66 8.88
N GLU A 112 23.12 7.70 7.83
CA GLU A 112 21.72 7.30 7.99
C GLU A 112 21.66 5.81 8.27
N SER A 113 21.12 5.50 9.43
CA SER A 113 20.85 4.14 9.86
C SER A 113 19.86 3.47 8.92
N VAL A 114 20.01 2.16 8.73
CA VAL A 114 19.03 1.33 8.04
C VAL A 114 17.61 1.53 8.57
N THR A 115 17.48 1.90 9.85
CA THR A 115 16.18 2.13 10.50
C THR A 115 15.60 3.52 10.23
N GLU A 116 16.34 4.42 9.58
CA GLU A 116 15.86 5.77 9.24
C GLU A 116 15.28 5.86 7.83
N GLU A 117 15.65 4.96 6.94
CA GLU A 117 15.11 4.93 5.59
C GLU A 117 13.67 4.41 5.59
N LYS A 118 12.77 5.20 4.99
CA LYS A 118 11.35 4.90 4.97
C LYS A 118 10.89 4.45 3.60
N PHE A 119 9.96 3.52 3.62
CA PHE A 119 9.30 2.99 2.44
C PHE A 119 7.79 3.08 2.65
N THR A 120 7.05 2.89 1.58
CA THR A 120 5.58 2.85 1.60
C THR A 120 5.11 1.70 0.74
N ILE A 121 4.05 1.03 1.14
CA ILE A 121 3.43 0.00 0.31
C ILE A 121 2.32 0.67 -0.49
N LEU A 122 2.45 0.59 -1.81
CA LEU A 122 1.45 1.06 -2.76
C LEU A 122 0.52 -0.10 -3.10
N PHE A 123 -0.77 0.07 -2.85
CA PHE A 123 -1.80 -0.84 -3.31
C PHE A 123 -2.47 -0.24 -4.53
N GLU A 124 -2.50 -0.98 -5.62
CA GLU A 124 -3.11 -0.51 -6.86
C GLU A 124 -4.04 -1.56 -7.43
N SER A 125 -5.10 -1.12 -8.05
CA SER A 125 -6.07 -1.96 -8.71
C SER A 125 -6.58 -1.29 -9.97
N GLN A 126 -7.06 -2.10 -10.88
CA GLN A 126 -7.69 -1.65 -12.12
C GLN A 126 -9.00 -2.38 -12.28
N PHE A 127 -10.06 -1.66 -12.56
CA PHE A 127 -11.36 -2.25 -12.84
C PHE A 127 -12.08 -1.48 -13.94
N SER A 128 -13.02 -2.14 -14.57
CA SER A 128 -13.83 -1.56 -15.65
C SER A 128 -15.30 -1.53 -15.26
N ILE A 129 -15.98 -0.51 -15.74
CA ILE A 129 -17.41 -0.30 -15.53
C ILE A 129 -18.08 -0.21 -16.90
N GLY A 130 -19.32 -0.69 -16.99
CA GLY A 130 -20.12 -0.57 -18.21
C GLY A 130 -19.64 -1.42 -19.38
N GLY A 131 -19.30 -2.68 -19.14
CA GLY A 131 -18.89 -3.60 -20.20
C GLY A 131 -17.54 -3.24 -20.85
N ASN A 132 -16.57 -2.80 -20.05
CA ASN A 132 -15.23 -2.38 -20.48
C ASN A 132 -15.16 -1.00 -21.16
N GLU A 133 -16.21 -0.20 -21.09
CA GLU A 133 -16.19 1.15 -21.67
C GLU A 133 -15.35 2.14 -20.87
N LEU A 134 -15.34 2.01 -19.53
CA LEU A 134 -14.58 2.86 -18.62
C LEU A 134 -13.65 2.02 -17.76
N VAL A 135 -12.36 2.36 -17.80
CA VAL A 135 -11.33 1.72 -16.98
C VAL A 135 -10.83 2.69 -15.93
N PHE A 136 -10.88 2.27 -14.67
CA PHE A 136 -10.40 3.05 -13.54
C PHE A 136 -9.16 2.40 -12.95
N HIS A 137 -8.14 3.23 -12.70
CA HIS A 137 -6.96 2.85 -11.94
C HIS A 137 -7.05 3.50 -10.56
N VAL A 138 -7.09 2.70 -9.51
CA VAL A 138 -7.14 3.19 -8.14
C VAL A 138 -5.86 2.84 -7.41
N LYS A 139 -5.38 3.76 -6.60
CA LYS A 139 -4.13 3.62 -5.84
C LYS A 139 -4.33 4.14 -4.44
N THR A 140 -3.69 3.49 -3.47
CA THR A 140 -3.60 4.01 -2.10
C THR A 140 -2.25 3.64 -1.51
N LEU A 141 -1.72 4.51 -0.67
CA LEU A 141 -0.42 4.34 -0.03
C LEU A 141 -0.61 4.01 1.44
N SER A 142 0.19 3.07 1.94
CA SER A 142 0.22 2.77 3.37
C SER A 142 0.90 3.89 4.16
N LEU A 143 0.82 3.81 5.47
CA LEU A 143 1.68 4.59 6.35
C LEU A 143 3.15 4.24 6.08
N PRO A 144 4.09 5.15 6.36
CA PRO A 144 5.51 4.85 6.19
C PRO A 144 5.94 3.62 6.98
N VAL A 145 6.76 2.79 6.37
CA VAL A 145 7.30 1.57 6.98
C VAL A 145 8.82 1.63 7.00
N VAL A 146 9.40 1.05 8.03
CA VAL A 146 10.85 0.85 8.17
C VAL A 146 11.14 -0.63 7.93
N VAL A 147 12.12 -0.92 7.07
CA VAL A 147 12.48 -2.30 6.73
C VAL A 147 13.74 -2.69 7.46
N ILE A 148 13.69 -3.81 8.18
CA ILE A 148 14.83 -4.38 8.89
C ILE A 148 15.17 -5.77 8.33
N VAL A 149 16.42 -6.16 8.47
CA VAL A 149 16.92 -7.49 8.05
C VAL A 149 17.17 -8.37 9.27
N HIS A 150 17.71 -7.79 10.33
CA HIS A 150 18.03 -8.49 11.57
C HIS A 150 17.14 -8.06 12.72
N GLY A 151 16.77 -9.01 13.58
CA GLY A 151 15.93 -8.72 14.74
C GLY A 151 16.57 -7.75 15.74
N SER A 152 17.90 -7.62 15.74
CA SER A 152 18.63 -6.65 16.59
C SER A 152 18.30 -5.19 16.23
N GLN A 153 17.77 -4.93 15.03
CA GLN A 153 17.38 -3.61 14.56
C GLN A 153 15.96 -3.20 14.98
N ASP A 154 15.19 -4.14 15.54
CA ASP A 154 13.77 -3.95 15.82
C ASP A 154 13.52 -2.81 16.80
N ASN A 155 14.29 -2.72 17.88
CA ASN A 155 14.13 -1.66 18.87
C ASN A 155 14.37 -0.27 18.28
N ASN A 156 15.38 -0.09 17.45
CA ASN A 156 15.68 1.18 16.80
C ASN A 156 14.61 1.52 15.76
N ALA A 157 14.16 0.55 15.00
CA ALA A 157 13.09 0.75 14.01
C ALA A 157 11.78 1.13 14.70
N THR A 158 11.41 0.45 15.78
CA THR A 158 10.23 0.76 16.57
C THR A 158 10.32 2.17 17.16
N ALA A 159 11.46 2.55 17.69
CA ALA A 159 11.68 3.89 18.22
C ALA A 159 11.51 4.96 17.12
N THR A 160 12.03 4.73 15.93
CA THR A 160 11.88 5.65 14.79
C THR A 160 10.40 5.82 14.43
N VAL A 161 9.64 4.74 14.33
CA VAL A 161 8.22 4.77 14.01
C VAL A 161 7.43 5.51 15.09
N LEU A 162 7.68 5.23 16.36
CA LEU A 162 7.02 5.90 17.48
C LEU A 162 7.33 7.40 17.51
N TRP A 163 8.57 7.76 17.25
CA TRP A 163 9.01 9.16 17.19
C TRP A 163 8.28 9.89 16.06
N ASP A 164 8.26 9.32 14.86
CA ASP A 164 7.58 9.93 13.73
C ASP A 164 6.07 10.07 13.97
N ASN A 165 5.44 9.05 14.55
CA ASN A 165 4.00 9.09 14.84
C ASN A 165 3.66 10.16 15.89
N ALA A 166 4.55 10.42 16.86
CA ALA A 166 4.36 11.44 17.87
C ALA A 166 4.39 12.86 17.30
N PHE A 167 5.14 13.07 16.20
CA PHE A 167 5.27 14.36 15.53
C PHE A 167 4.51 14.47 14.23
N ALA A 168 3.82 13.40 13.81
CA ALA A 168 2.97 13.47 12.63
C ALA A 168 1.74 14.35 12.91
N GLU A 169 1.33 15.12 11.91
CA GLU A 169 0.06 15.83 11.99
C GLU A 169 -1.10 14.81 12.07
N PRO A 170 -2.09 15.09 12.94
CA PRO A 170 -3.23 14.18 13.02
C PRO A 170 -3.93 14.08 11.67
N VAL A 171 -4.16 12.86 11.22
CA VAL A 171 -4.91 12.60 9.99
C VAL A 171 -6.36 13.00 10.23
N ARG A 172 -6.79 13.97 9.50
CA ARG A 172 -8.17 14.44 9.56
C ARG A 172 -9.08 13.64 8.65
#